data_bbf7de39b49c0acbb19fc6fa8d29945f
#
_entry.id   bbf7de39b49c0acbb19fc6fa8d29945f
#
_cell.length_a   1.000
_cell.length_b   1.000
_cell.length_c   1.000
_cell.angle_alpha   90.00
_cell.angle_beta   90.00
_cell.angle_gamma   90.00
#
_symmetry.space_group_name_H-M   'P 1'
#
loop_
_entity.id
_entity.type
_entity.pdbx_description
1 polymer ?
#
loop_
_entity_poly.entity_id
_entity_poly.type
_entity_poly.pdbx_seq_one_letter_code
_entity_poly.pdbx_strand_id
1 'polypeptide(L)'
;RSSLPLLFTISAAVEVQLQVHDEDGSPTVAEFVITDAQGRVFPSRLKRLEPDFYFHDQIYRYDGESVSLPAGSYTFRITRGPEYLVETREVSIPHAKTHNLNFILRRWIKLADLGWISGDHHIHAAGCSHYDSPTQGVTPAAMMRHIMGEDLQVGCVLTWGPCWYFQKEFFEGRNHNLSTRSNVMRYDIEVSGFPSSHAGHLCLLRLSEDDYPQTSKIEEWPSWDLPVLKWGKEQGGVVGFSHSGWGLTVEDD
;
A
#
# COMPACT_ATOMS: atom_id res chain seq x y z
N ARG A 1 11.59 -4.02 42.08
CA ARG A 1 12.00 -4.25 40.68
C ARG A 1 11.53 -5.66 40.32
N SER A 2 10.55 -5.78 39.41
CA SER A 2 10.16 -7.06 38.84
C SER A 2 11.01 -7.33 37.61
N SER A 3 11.66 -8.48 37.53
CA SER A 3 12.37 -8.94 36.34
C SER A 3 11.47 -9.92 35.59
N LEU A 4 11.24 -9.68 34.30
CA LEU A 4 10.59 -10.63 33.40
C LEU A 4 11.68 -11.39 32.64
N PRO A 5 11.71 -12.73 32.69
CA PRO A 5 12.64 -13.50 31.88
C PRO A 5 12.24 -13.39 30.40
N LEU A 6 13.18 -13.01 29.54
CA LEU A 6 13.02 -13.06 28.09
C LEU A 6 13.62 -14.36 27.57
N LEU A 7 12.80 -15.17 26.92
CA LEU A 7 13.22 -16.42 26.28
C LEU A 7 13.41 -16.18 24.78
N PHE A 8 14.62 -16.43 24.29
CA PHE A 8 14.93 -16.38 22.87
C PHE A 8 15.16 -17.79 22.34
N THR A 9 14.51 -18.11 21.22
CA THR A 9 14.81 -19.33 20.47
C THR A 9 15.55 -18.95 19.20
N ILE A 10 16.75 -19.50 19.01
CA ILE A 10 17.51 -19.33 17.78
C ILE A 10 17.29 -20.59 16.94
N SER A 11 16.75 -20.44 15.74
CA SER A 11 16.53 -21.51 14.77
C SER A 11 17.19 -21.15 13.45
N ALA A 12 17.73 -22.18 12.75
CA ALA A 12 18.18 -21.98 11.37
C ALA A 12 16.97 -21.63 10.49
N ALA A 13 17.12 -20.63 9.65
CA ALA A 13 16.10 -20.28 8.68
C ALA A 13 16.17 -21.21 7.47
N VAL A 14 15.00 -21.56 6.94
CA VAL A 14 14.80 -22.24 5.66
C VAL A 14 14.38 -21.19 4.66
N GLU A 15 15.04 -21.14 3.49
CA GLU A 15 14.61 -20.28 2.40
C GLU A 15 13.43 -20.95 1.70
N VAL A 16 12.23 -20.43 1.92
CA VAL A 16 11.00 -20.94 1.32
C VAL A 16 10.70 -20.16 0.06
N GLN A 17 10.90 -20.80 -1.10
CA GLN A 17 10.58 -20.22 -2.40
C GLN A 17 9.09 -20.36 -2.69
N LEU A 18 8.48 -19.27 -3.13
CA LEU A 18 7.06 -19.17 -3.41
C LEU A 18 6.86 -19.09 -4.92
N GLN A 19 6.27 -20.12 -5.50
CA GLN A 19 5.80 -20.10 -6.88
C GLN A 19 4.34 -19.66 -6.87
N VAL A 20 4.04 -18.54 -7.51
CA VAL A 20 2.73 -17.89 -7.46
C VAL A 20 2.21 -17.66 -8.86
N HIS A 21 1.14 -18.36 -9.21
CA HIS A 21 0.52 -18.28 -10.52
C HIS A 21 -0.94 -17.86 -10.42
N ASP A 22 -1.40 -17.11 -11.40
CA ASP A 22 -2.83 -16.85 -11.59
C ASP A 22 -3.54 -18.11 -12.13
N GLU A 23 -4.87 -18.09 -12.21
CA GLU A 23 -5.66 -19.24 -12.67
C GLU A 23 -5.36 -19.68 -14.10
N ASP A 24 -4.83 -18.76 -14.93
CA ASP A 24 -4.40 -19.06 -16.31
C ASP A 24 -2.97 -19.61 -16.38
N GLY A 25 -2.30 -19.79 -15.23
CA GLY A 25 -0.93 -20.28 -15.14
C GLY A 25 0.14 -19.21 -15.33
N SER A 26 -0.22 -17.95 -15.53
CA SER A 26 0.76 -16.87 -15.63
C SER A 26 1.38 -16.55 -14.26
N PRO A 27 2.69 -16.23 -14.23
CA PRO A 27 3.33 -15.80 -12.98
C PRO A 27 2.72 -14.47 -12.50
N THR A 28 2.52 -14.36 -11.19
CA THR A 28 1.88 -13.18 -10.61
C THR A 28 2.47 -12.80 -9.26
N VAL A 29 1.83 -11.89 -8.54
CA VAL A 29 2.13 -11.50 -7.17
C VAL A 29 0.94 -11.85 -6.28
N ALA A 30 1.20 -12.20 -5.02
CA ALA A 30 0.14 -12.43 -4.03
C ALA A 30 0.48 -11.82 -2.68
N GLU A 31 -0.58 -11.54 -1.93
CA GLU A 31 -0.55 -11.28 -0.50
C GLU A 31 -0.41 -12.60 0.27
N PHE A 32 0.45 -12.62 1.26
CA PHE A 32 0.63 -13.72 2.20
C PHE A 32 0.53 -13.22 3.63
N VAL A 33 -0.30 -13.85 4.43
CA VAL A 33 -0.25 -13.80 5.89
C VAL A 33 0.19 -15.17 6.39
N ILE A 34 1.35 -15.26 7.02
CA ILE A 34 1.96 -16.51 7.47
C ILE A 34 1.98 -16.50 8.99
N THR A 35 1.33 -17.47 9.61
CA THR A 35 1.27 -17.58 11.07
C THR A 35 1.65 -18.98 11.53
N ASP A 36 2.20 -19.07 12.76
CA ASP A 36 2.37 -20.37 13.43
C ASP A 36 1.16 -20.73 14.32
N ALA A 37 1.24 -21.87 14.98
CA ALA A 37 0.19 -22.36 15.87
C ALA A 37 -0.09 -21.44 17.09
N GLN A 38 0.80 -20.50 17.40
CA GLN A 38 0.62 -19.50 18.44
C GLN A 38 0.09 -18.16 17.89
N GLY A 39 -0.23 -18.09 16.60
CA GLY A 39 -0.69 -16.88 15.94
C GLY A 39 0.41 -15.83 15.72
N ARG A 40 1.69 -16.20 15.85
CA ARG A 40 2.80 -15.29 15.57
C ARG A 40 2.98 -15.13 14.07
N VAL A 41 3.11 -13.89 13.61
CA VAL A 41 3.23 -13.56 12.19
C VAL A 41 4.68 -13.70 11.73
N PHE A 42 4.87 -14.22 10.53
CA PHE A 42 6.17 -14.40 9.88
C PHE A 42 6.22 -13.76 8.48
N PRO A 43 7.37 -13.16 8.10
CA PRO A 43 8.48 -12.76 8.97
C PRO A 43 7.99 -11.90 10.13
N SER A 44 8.71 -11.90 11.25
CA SER A 44 8.34 -11.03 12.38
C SER A 44 8.13 -9.60 11.91
N ARG A 45 7.05 -8.95 12.35
CA ARG A 45 6.77 -7.54 12.00
C ARG A 45 7.82 -6.58 12.52
N LEU A 46 8.52 -6.96 13.60
CA LEU A 46 9.54 -6.12 14.20
C LEU A 46 10.67 -5.83 13.21
N LYS A 47 10.86 -4.57 12.88
CA LYS A 47 11.90 -4.09 11.96
C LYS A 47 11.84 -4.71 10.56
N ARG A 48 10.65 -5.00 10.03
CA ARG A 48 10.52 -5.34 8.62
C ARG A 48 11.07 -4.19 7.77
N LEU A 49 11.84 -4.56 6.77
CA LEU A 49 12.36 -3.64 5.76
C LEU A 49 11.49 -3.75 4.50
N GLU A 50 11.51 -2.70 3.70
CA GLU A 50 10.91 -2.71 2.37
C GLU A 50 11.32 -3.97 1.59
N PRO A 51 10.41 -4.64 0.86
CA PRO A 51 9.03 -4.22 0.57
C PRO A 51 8.00 -4.58 1.63
N ASP A 52 8.40 -5.12 2.77
CA ASP A 52 7.51 -5.55 3.85
C ASP A 52 7.39 -4.44 4.90
N PHE A 53 6.16 -4.20 5.41
CA PHE A 53 5.92 -3.17 6.41
C PHE A 53 5.65 -3.77 7.78
N TYR A 54 6.20 -3.15 8.83
CA TYR A 54 6.09 -3.64 10.20
C TYR A 54 4.67 -3.48 10.79
N PHE A 55 3.86 -2.59 10.24
CA PHE A 55 2.50 -2.31 10.72
C PHE A 55 1.43 -3.18 10.06
N HIS A 56 1.78 -3.98 9.04
CA HIS A 56 0.90 -4.96 8.42
C HIS A 56 1.31 -6.39 8.74
N ASP A 57 0.33 -7.29 8.84
CA ASP A 57 0.60 -8.73 9.00
C ASP A 57 1.05 -9.36 7.69
N GLN A 58 0.49 -8.90 6.58
CA GLN A 58 0.76 -9.39 5.24
C GLN A 58 2.13 -8.97 4.69
N ILE A 59 2.59 -9.77 3.77
CA ILE A 59 3.71 -9.49 2.88
C ILE A 59 3.27 -9.79 1.44
N TYR A 60 3.92 -9.16 0.46
CA TYR A 60 3.65 -9.41 -0.95
C TYR A 60 4.87 -10.04 -1.61
N ARG A 61 4.64 -11.12 -2.38
CA ARG A 61 5.71 -11.81 -3.10
C ARG A 61 5.31 -12.09 -4.54
N TYR A 62 6.23 -11.76 -5.44
CA TYR A 62 6.15 -12.19 -6.83
C TYR A 62 6.49 -13.67 -6.95
N ASP A 63 6.04 -14.27 -8.06
CA ASP A 63 6.48 -15.62 -8.42
C ASP A 63 8.00 -15.78 -8.37
N GLY A 64 8.48 -16.85 -7.74
CA GLY A 64 9.90 -17.15 -7.56
C GLY A 64 10.62 -16.40 -6.43
N GLU A 65 9.96 -15.47 -5.75
CA GLU A 65 10.53 -14.84 -4.55
C GLU A 65 10.44 -15.74 -3.32
N SER A 66 11.24 -15.45 -2.31
CA SER A 66 11.32 -16.28 -1.10
C SER A 66 10.95 -15.54 0.17
N VAL A 67 10.70 -16.31 1.21
CA VAL A 67 10.58 -15.89 2.60
C VAL A 67 11.42 -16.80 3.49
N SER A 68 12.13 -16.20 4.46
CA SER A 68 12.92 -16.98 5.42
C SER A 68 12.06 -17.37 6.62
N LEU A 69 11.88 -18.69 6.83
CA LEU A 69 11.09 -19.23 7.94
C LEU A 69 11.92 -20.27 8.72
N PRO A 70 11.80 -20.32 10.05
CA PRO A 70 12.24 -21.50 10.81
C PRO A 70 11.55 -22.77 10.31
N ALA A 71 12.18 -23.94 10.45
CA ALA A 71 11.47 -25.21 10.27
C ALA A 71 10.32 -25.32 11.28
N GLY A 72 9.14 -25.79 10.84
CA GLY A 72 7.94 -25.84 11.67
C GLY A 72 6.66 -25.91 10.85
N SER A 73 5.53 -25.85 11.55
CA SER A 73 4.20 -25.82 10.92
C SER A 73 3.63 -24.42 10.91
N TYR A 74 3.07 -24.03 9.79
CA TYR A 74 2.52 -22.69 9.53
C TYR A 74 1.18 -22.77 8.83
N THR A 75 0.36 -21.78 9.08
CA THR A 75 -0.84 -21.46 8.29
C THR A 75 -0.50 -20.35 7.32
N PHE A 76 -0.61 -20.61 6.04
CA PHE A 76 -0.51 -19.63 4.96
C PHE A 76 -1.92 -19.22 4.56
N ARG A 77 -2.24 -17.94 4.69
CA ARG A 77 -3.42 -17.32 4.10
C ARG A 77 -2.94 -16.50 2.90
N ILE A 78 -3.50 -16.80 1.71
CA ILE A 78 -3.05 -16.25 0.44
C ILE A 78 -4.25 -15.65 -0.28
N THR A 79 -4.04 -14.48 -0.89
CA THR A 79 -5.03 -13.81 -1.75
C THR A 79 -4.34 -12.84 -2.70
N ARG A 80 -5.11 -12.19 -3.58
CA ARG A 80 -4.68 -11.09 -4.42
C ARG A 80 -5.80 -10.06 -4.55
N GLY A 81 -6.20 -9.49 -3.40
CA GLY A 81 -7.28 -8.52 -3.34
C GLY A 81 -8.68 -9.11 -3.45
N PRO A 82 -9.70 -8.25 -3.53
CA PRO A 82 -11.09 -8.62 -3.28
C PRO A 82 -11.75 -9.47 -4.37
N GLU A 83 -11.20 -9.54 -5.57
CA GLU A 83 -11.74 -10.38 -6.66
C GLU A 83 -11.25 -11.84 -6.58
N TYR A 84 -10.31 -12.15 -5.68
CA TYR A 84 -9.76 -13.48 -5.49
C TYR A 84 -10.31 -14.17 -4.26
N LEU A 85 -10.47 -15.49 -4.36
CA LEU A 85 -10.78 -16.33 -3.23
C LEU A 85 -9.58 -16.39 -2.30
N VAL A 86 -9.82 -16.23 -1.00
CA VAL A 86 -8.80 -16.44 0.01
C VAL A 86 -8.54 -17.94 0.16
N GLU A 87 -7.31 -18.37 -0.09
CA GLU A 87 -6.86 -19.73 0.23
C GLU A 87 -6.21 -19.75 1.61
N THR A 88 -6.51 -20.76 2.39
CA THR A 88 -5.82 -21.05 3.66
C THR A 88 -5.24 -22.45 3.59
N ARG A 89 -3.93 -22.58 3.83
CA ARG A 89 -3.22 -23.85 3.73
C ARG A 89 -2.30 -24.05 4.93
N GLU A 90 -2.42 -25.23 5.55
CA GLU A 90 -1.44 -25.71 6.54
C GLU A 90 -0.21 -26.25 5.81
N VAL A 91 0.97 -25.75 6.18
CA VAL A 91 2.25 -26.09 5.55
C VAL A 91 3.26 -26.48 6.62
N SER A 92 3.93 -27.62 6.41
CA SER A 92 5.08 -28.03 7.22
C SER A 92 6.38 -27.69 6.49
N ILE A 93 7.21 -26.86 7.06
CA ILE A 93 8.53 -26.50 6.56
C ILE A 93 9.55 -27.42 7.20
N PRO A 94 10.22 -28.29 6.41
CA PRO A 94 11.20 -29.23 6.93
C PRO A 94 12.51 -28.55 7.32
N HIS A 95 13.35 -29.24 8.07
CA HIS A 95 14.73 -28.83 8.32
C HIS A 95 15.55 -29.02 7.03
N ALA A 96 15.65 -27.98 6.24
CA ALA A 96 16.36 -27.94 4.96
C ALA A 96 17.00 -26.59 4.74
N LYS A 97 17.84 -26.44 3.71
CA LYS A 97 18.33 -25.11 3.28
C LYS A 97 17.27 -24.37 2.51
N THR A 98 16.55 -25.06 1.64
CA THR A 98 15.50 -24.52 0.79
C THR A 98 14.26 -25.39 0.82
N HIS A 99 13.09 -24.81 0.59
CA HIS A 99 11.81 -25.49 0.42
C HIS A 99 10.98 -24.76 -0.62
N ASN A 100 10.25 -25.48 -1.47
CA ASN A 100 9.44 -24.86 -2.52
C ASN A 100 7.96 -25.05 -2.23
N LEU A 101 7.19 -23.98 -2.36
CA LEU A 101 5.74 -24.01 -2.28
C LEU A 101 5.14 -23.44 -3.55
N ASN A 102 4.06 -24.07 -4.01
CA ASN A 102 3.37 -23.66 -5.22
C ASN A 102 1.93 -23.26 -4.89
N PHE A 103 1.49 -22.09 -5.36
CA PHE A 103 0.17 -21.52 -5.16
C PHE A 103 -0.43 -21.12 -6.51
N ILE A 104 -1.69 -21.48 -6.71
CA ILE A 104 -2.47 -21.09 -7.88
C ILE A 104 -3.67 -20.30 -7.36
N LEU A 105 -3.68 -19.00 -7.64
CA LEU A 105 -4.74 -18.11 -7.24
C LEU A 105 -6.01 -18.41 -8.03
N ARG A 106 -7.17 -18.18 -7.42
CA ARG A 106 -8.48 -18.38 -8.05
C ARG A 106 -9.34 -17.14 -7.87
N ARG A 107 -9.84 -16.63 -8.98
CA ARG A 107 -10.84 -15.56 -8.94
C ARG A 107 -12.23 -16.16 -8.64
N TRP A 108 -13.03 -15.40 -7.93
CA TRP A 108 -14.47 -15.67 -7.84
C TRP A 108 -15.27 -14.78 -8.79
N ILE A 109 -14.69 -13.64 -9.20
CA ILE A 109 -15.26 -12.71 -10.17
C ILE A 109 -14.14 -11.99 -10.92
N LYS A 110 -14.43 -11.55 -12.14
CA LYS A 110 -13.55 -10.68 -12.93
C LYS A 110 -14.35 -9.49 -13.41
N LEU A 111 -14.40 -8.44 -12.61
CA LEU A 111 -15.20 -7.25 -12.85
C LEU A 111 -14.76 -6.49 -14.09
N ALA A 112 -13.49 -6.58 -14.47
CA ALA A 112 -12.98 -5.99 -15.69
C ALA A 112 -13.68 -6.50 -16.96
N ASP A 113 -14.11 -7.75 -16.99
CA ASP A 113 -14.86 -8.34 -18.13
C ASP A 113 -16.28 -7.76 -18.23
N LEU A 114 -16.76 -7.13 -17.15
CA LEU A 114 -18.04 -6.42 -17.10
C LEU A 114 -17.89 -4.90 -17.30
N GLY A 115 -16.68 -4.42 -17.62
CA GLY A 115 -16.39 -3.02 -17.86
C GLY A 115 -16.12 -2.19 -16.58
N TRP A 116 -15.93 -2.84 -15.43
CA TRP A 116 -15.56 -2.17 -14.20
C TRP A 116 -14.05 -2.16 -14.02
N ILE A 117 -13.54 -1.12 -13.33
CA ILE A 117 -12.12 -0.96 -13.01
C ILE A 117 -12.01 -0.88 -11.49
N SER A 118 -11.16 -1.72 -10.91
CA SER A 118 -10.80 -1.64 -9.50
C SER A 118 -9.80 -0.50 -9.26
N GLY A 119 -9.97 0.26 -8.20
CA GLY A 119 -9.03 1.33 -7.89
C GLY A 119 -9.11 1.78 -6.44
N ASP A 120 -7.98 2.20 -5.92
CA ASP A 120 -7.89 2.96 -4.68
C ASP A 120 -7.43 4.38 -5.01
N HIS A 121 -8.29 5.34 -4.72
CA HIS A 121 -8.06 6.75 -5.00
C HIS A 121 -7.41 7.51 -3.85
N HIS A 122 -7.09 6.84 -2.72
CA HIS A 122 -6.64 7.49 -1.50
C HIS A 122 -5.61 6.63 -0.74
N ILE A 123 -4.42 6.50 -1.29
CA ILE A 123 -3.34 5.71 -0.70
C ILE A 123 -2.33 6.63 -0.01
N HIS A 124 -2.11 6.41 1.30
CA HIS A 124 -1.02 7.04 2.04
C HIS A 124 0.20 6.14 2.08
N ALA A 125 1.30 6.58 1.46
CA ALA A 125 2.56 5.85 1.38
C ALA A 125 3.68 6.45 2.25
N ALA A 126 3.42 7.56 2.93
CA ALA A 126 4.37 8.22 3.83
C ALA A 126 3.66 9.17 4.81
N GLY A 127 4.39 9.65 5.80
CA GLY A 127 3.98 10.75 6.69
C GLY A 127 2.92 10.41 7.73
N CYS A 128 2.44 9.19 7.80
CA CYS A 128 1.52 8.76 8.85
C CYS A 128 2.27 8.28 10.10
N SER A 129 1.55 8.02 11.18
CA SER A 129 2.12 7.57 12.46
C SER A 129 2.87 6.22 12.43
N HIS A 130 2.81 5.52 11.30
CA HIS A 130 3.50 4.25 11.10
C HIS A 130 5.00 4.40 10.77
N TYR A 131 5.47 5.61 10.44
CA TYR A 131 6.85 5.86 10.08
C TYR A 131 7.58 6.63 11.18
N ASP A 132 8.86 6.34 11.39
CA ASP A 132 9.71 7.02 12.37
C ASP A 132 9.92 8.51 12.03
N SER A 133 9.85 8.82 10.73
CA SER A 133 9.96 10.17 10.22
C SER A 133 8.81 10.47 9.27
N PRO A 134 8.14 11.63 9.39
CA PRO A 134 7.07 12.04 8.49
C PRO A 134 7.57 12.32 7.06
N THR A 135 8.87 12.39 6.84
CA THR A 135 9.51 12.61 5.55
C THR A 135 10.04 11.33 4.92
N GLN A 136 9.72 10.17 5.49
CA GLN A 136 10.05 8.86 4.95
C GLN A 136 8.78 8.11 4.59
N GLY A 137 8.92 7.08 3.77
CA GLY A 137 7.79 6.24 3.38
C GLY A 137 8.18 5.20 2.36
N VAL A 138 7.18 4.74 1.63
CA VAL A 138 7.27 3.65 0.66
C VAL A 138 7.82 4.18 -0.65
N THR A 139 8.81 3.49 -1.22
CA THR A 139 9.29 3.82 -2.57
C THR A 139 8.23 3.46 -3.63
N PRO A 140 8.29 4.09 -4.83
CA PRO A 140 7.36 3.75 -5.91
C PRO A 140 7.38 2.27 -6.30
N ALA A 141 8.54 1.61 -6.25
CA ALA A 141 8.65 0.19 -6.58
C ALA A 141 7.91 -0.71 -5.57
N ALA A 142 8.04 -0.42 -4.28
CA ALA A 142 7.30 -1.13 -3.25
C ALA A 142 5.80 -0.82 -3.32
N MET A 143 5.41 0.43 -3.58
CA MET A 143 4.00 0.80 -3.74
C MET A 143 3.35 0.10 -4.94
N MET A 144 4.04 0.01 -6.08
CA MET A 144 3.55 -0.74 -7.23
C MET A 144 3.35 -2.23 -6.93
N ARG A 145 4.25 -2.83 -6.12
CA ARG A 145 4.08 -4.20 -5.64
C ARG A 145 2.77 -4.39 -4.87
N HIS A 146 2.43 -3.43 -4.00
CA HIS A 146 1.17 -3.47 -3.25
C HIS A 146 -0.04 -3.30 -4.17
N ILE A 147 0.00 -2.34 -5.08
CA ILE A 147 -1.06 -2.12 -6.09
C ILE A 147 -1.32 -3.41 -6.89
N MET A 148 -0.26 -4.06 -7.35
CA MET A 148 -0.38 -5.32 -8.09
C MET A 148 -0.83 -6.49 -7.19
N GLY A 149 -0.37 -6.52 -5.94
CA GLY A 149 -0.71 -7.55 -4.96
C GLY A 149 -2.16 -7.51 -4.49
N GLU A 150 -2.78 -6.32 -4.56
CA GLU A 150 -4.21 -6.09 -4.29
C GLU A 150 -5.07 -6.14 -5.57
N ASP A 151 -4.48 -6.46 -6.72
CA ASP A 151 -5.13 -6.46 -8.03
C ASP A 151 -5.83 -5.13 -8.39
N LEU A 152 -5.28 -4.03 -7.91
CA LEU A 152 -5.78 -2.71 -8.23
C LEU A 152 -5.36 -2.32 -9.65
N GLN A 153 -6.35 -1.97 -10.49
CA GLN A 153 -6.08 -1.45 -11.83
C GLN A 153 -5.63 0.02 -11.79
N VAL A 154 -6.05 0.76 -10.74
CA VAL A 154 -5.63 2.14 -10.50
C VAL A 154 -5.30 2.34 -9.03
N GLY A 155 -4.08 2.79 -8.74
CA GLY A 155 -3.65 3.23 -7.42
C GLY A 155 -3.25 4.70 -7.43
N CYS A 156 -3.96 5.55 -6.70
CA CYS A 156 -3.63 6.97 -6.53
C CYS A 156 -2.92 7.16 -5.20
N VAL A 157 -1.63 7.44 -5.26
CA VAL A 157 -0.79 7.67 -4.08
C VAL A 157 -0.76 9.16 -3.80
N LEU A 158 -1.29 9.55 -2.63
CA LEU A 158 -1.50 10.95 -2.32
C LEU A 158 -0.35 11.53 -1.51
N THR A 159 0.27 12.56 -2.04
CA THR A 159 1.19 13.44 -1.32
C THR A 159 0.38 14.35 -0.41
N TRP A 160 0.69 14.43 0.87
CA TRP A 160 -0.03 15.22 1.85
C TRP A 160 0.92 15.92 2.83
N GLY A 161 0.47 16.90 3.58
CA GLY A 161 1.29 17.81 4.37
C GLY A 161 2.47 17.19 5.11
N PRO A 162 2.28 16.15 5.96
CA PRO A 162 3.37 15.53 6.69
C PRO A 162 4.48 14.90 5.86
N CYS A 163 4.19 14.48 4.62
CA CYS A 163 5.16 13.85 3.74
C CYS A 163 5.41 14.62 2.43
N TRP A 164 4.89 15.84 2.33
CA TRP A 164 4.93 16.63 1.11
C TRP A 164 6.29 16.61 0.42
N TYR A 165 7.35 17.01 1.14
CA TYR A 165 8.68 17.16 0.58
C TYR A 165 9.37 15.84 0.19
N PHE A 166 8.88 14.72 0.72
CA PHE A 166 9.35 13.40 0.32
C PHE A 166 8.60 12.86 -0.89
N GLN A 167 7.27 12.80 -0.82
CA GLN A 167 6.49 12.14 -1.87
C GLN A 167 6.35 12.97 -3.15
N LYS A 168 6.45 14.30 -3.06
CA LYS A 168 6.46 15.16 -4.26
C LYS A 168 7.63 14.83 -5.20
N GLU A 169 8.72 14.23 -4.71
CA GLU A 169 9.82 13.76 -5.56
C GLU A 169 9.38 12.68 -6.57
N PHE A 170 8.27 12.00 -6.30
CA PHE A 170 7.71 10.96 -7.16
C PHE A 170 6.57 11.45 -8.06
N PHE A 171 6.18 12.70 -7.94
CA PHE A 171 5.16 13.29 -8.79
C PHE A 171 5.70 13.53 -10.20
N GLU A 172 4.99 13.01 -11.20
CA GLU A 172 5.39 13.15 -12.61
C GLU A 172 4.35 13.93 -13.44
N GLY A 173 3.23 14.37 -12.86
CA GLY A 173 2.12 15.00 -13.59
C GLY A 173 1.41 14.07 -14.58
N ARG A 174 1.70 12.79 -14.52
CA ARG A 174 1.20 11.70 -15.39
C ARG A 174 1.21 10.38 -14.65
N ASN A 175 0.78 9.31 -15.33
CA ASN A 175 0.95 7.96 -14.80
C ASN A 175 2.43 7.68 -14.58
N HIS A 176 2.76 7.17 -13.39
CA HIS A 176 4.14 6.84 -13.02
C HIS A 176 4.76 5.83 -13.99
N ASN A 177 6.07 5.93 -14.22
CA ASN A 177 6.79 5.11 -15.19
C ASN A 177 6.77 3.60 -14.91
N LEU A 178 6.49 3.18 -13.69
CA LEU A 178 6.29 1.78 -13.30
C LEU A 178 4.89 1.25 -13.67
N SER A 179 3.98 2.09 -14.13
CA SER A 179 2.65 1.65 -14.55
C SER A 179 2.72 0.65 -15.69
N THR A 180 1.84 -0.34 -15.65
CA THR A 180 1.67 -1.33 -16.71
C THR A 180 0.36 -1.06 -17.45
N ARG A 181 0.04 -1.92 -18.43
CA ARG A 181 -1.27 -1.84 -19.11
C ARG A 181 -2.44 -2.18 -18.17
N SER A 182 -2.20 -3.01 -17.17
CA SER A 182 -3.23 -3.53 -16.25
C SER A 182 -3.24 -2.85 -14.89
N ASN A 183 -2.13 -2.22 -14.49
CA ASN A 183 -2.00 -1.59 -13.19
C ASN A 183 -1.39 -0.20 -13.38
N VAL A 184 -2.15 0.83 -13.09
CA VAL A 184 -1.74 2.23 -13.18
C VAL A 184 -1.49 2.76 -11.77
N MET A 185 -0.31 3.35 -11.58
CA MET A 185 0.02 4.10 -10.39
C MET A 185 0.19 5.56 -10.74
N ARG A 186 -0.33 6.44 -9.89
CA ARG A 186 -0.18 7.88 -10.06
C ARG A 186 0.02 8.54 -8.71
N TYR A 187 0.94 9.49 -8.66
CA TYR A 187 1.10 10.38 -7.52
C TYR A 187 0.27 11.62 -7.75
N ASP A 188 -0.57 11.96 -6.79
CA ASP A 188 -1.47 13.10 -6.77
C ASP A 188 -1.47 13.72 -5.35
N ILE A 189 -2.44 14.55 -4.98
CA ILE A 189 -2.38 15.35 -3.75
C ILE A 189 -3.62 15.10 -2.88
N GLU A 190 -3.40 14.90 -1.59
CA GLU A 190 -4.38 15.21 -0.56
C GLU A 190 -3.99 16.52 0.14
N VAL A 191 -4.87 17.48 0.10
CA VAL A 191 -4.72 18.74 0.84
C VAL A 191 -5.10 18.48 2.30
N SER A 192 -4.14 18.03 3.09
CA SER A 192 -4.24 17.73 4.51
C SER A 192 -2.97 18.21 5.19
N GLY A 193 -3.09 19.02 6.25
CA GLY A 193 -1.96 19.74 6.85
C GLY A 193 -1.52 20.98 6.07
N PHE A 194 -2.29 21.43 5.08
CA PHE A 194 -2.14 22.68 4.35
C PHE A 194 -2.97 23.78 4.99
N PRO A 195 -2.73 25.07 4.69
CA PRO A 195 -3.54 26.18 5.24
C PRO A 195 -5.03 26.05 4.98
N SER A 196 -5.45 25.49 3.84
CA SER A 196 -6.85 25.27 3.48
C SER A 196 -7.51 24.07 4.15
N SER A 197 -6.74 23.14 4.72
CA SER A 197 -7.27 21.86 5.21
C SER A 197 -8.18 21.96 6.46
N HIS A 198 -8.29 23.13 7.07
CA HIS A 198 -9.17 23.38 8.23
C HIS A 198 -10.68 23.29 7.89
N ALA A 199 -11.05 23.50 6.62
CA ALA A 199 -12.42 23.38 6.15
C ALA A 199 -12.74 21.98 5.59
N GLY A 200 -11.81 21.06 5.64
CA GLY A 200 -11.91 19.69 5.16
C GLY A 200 -10.70 19.29 4.31
N HIS A 201 -10.41 18.00 4.25
CA HIS A 201 -9.34 17.52 3.40
C HIS A 201 -9.81 17.41 1.96
N LEU A 202 -8.97 17.81 1.01
CA LEU A 202 -9.29 17.75 -0.42
C LEU A 202 -8.47 16.65 -1.09
N CYS A 203 -9.12 15.89 -1.96
CA CYS A 203 -8.46 14.96 -2.87
C CYS A 203 -8.41 15.59 -4.26
N LEU A 204 -7.21 15.77 -4.78
CA LEU A 204 -6.95 16.35 -6.10
C LEU A 204 -6.26 15.29 -6.94
N LEU A 205 -6.97 14.72 -7.90
CA LEU A 205 -6.50 13.62 -8.74
C LEU A 205 -6.28 14.07 -10.17
N ARG A 206 -5.33 13.41 -10.84
CA ARG A 206 -5.01 13.65 -12.24
C ARG A 206 -4.45 15.04 -12.49
N LEU A 207 -3.63 15.54 -11.60
CA LEU A 207 -2.96 16.81 -11.75
C LEU A 207 -1.79 16.70 -12.73
N SER A 208 -1.47 17.79 -13.43
CA SER A 208 -0.25 17.97 -14.24
C SER A 208 0.85 18.70 -13.49
N GLU A 209 0.49 19.50 -12.50
CA GLU A 209 1.38 20.28 -11.64
C GLU A 209 1.01 20.07 -10.19
N ASP A 210 1.99 19.97 -9.31
CA ASP A 210 1.81 19.72 -7.89
C ASP A 210 2.03 20.95 -6.99
N ASP A 211 2.63 22.02 -7.49
CA ASP A 211 2.76 23.28 -6.77
C ASP A 211 1.63 24.26 -7.14
N TYR A 212 0.98 24.81 -6.10
CA TYR A 212 0.03 25.90 -6.32
C TYR A 212 0.75 27.13 -6.91
N PRO A 213 0.17 27.83 -7.90
CA PRO A 213 0.84 28.93 -8.61
C PRO A 213 1.43 30.00 -7.69
N GLN A 214 2.67 30.40 -7.96
CA GLN A 214 3.41 31.43 -7.22
C GLN A 214 3.74 31.08 -5.77
N THR A 215 3.68 29.81 -5.39
CA THR A 215 4.11 29.31 -4.08
C THR A 215 5.34 28.42 -4.22
N SER A 216 6.14 28.33 -3.18
CA SER A 216 7.31 27.45 -3.09
C SER A 216 7.21 26.44 -1.93
N LYS A 217 6.24 26.66 -1.06
CA LYS A 217 5.99 25.86 0.16
C LYS A 217 4.49 25.71 0.37
N ILE A 218 4.10 24.61 1.01
CA ILE A 218 2.68 24.36 1.32
C ILE A 218 2.07 25.40 2.25
N GLU A 219 2.88 26.03 3.10
CA GLU A 219 2.43 27.09 4.01
C GLU A 219 2.02 28.37 3.30
N GLU A 220 2.40 28.53 2.03
CA GLU A 220 2.06 29.68 1.19
C GLU A 220 0.78 29.47 0.36
N TRP A 221 0.22 28.24 0.41
CA TRP A 221 -1.01 27.92 -0.31
C TRP A 221 -2.20 28.70 0.25
N PRO A 222 -3.26 28.88 -0.54
CA PRO A 222 -4.47 29.58 -0.07
C PRO A 222 -5.01 28.98 1.24
N SER A 223 -5.51 29.82 2.11
CA SER A 223 -6.18 29.40 3.37
C SER A 223 -7.60 28.87 3.16
N TRP A 224 -8.15 28.98 1.96
CA TRP A 224 -9.48 28.52 1.59
C TRP A 224 -9.42 27.39 0.55
N ASP A 225 -10.36 26.47 0.62
CA ASP A 225 -10.49 25.31 -0.26
C ASP A 225 -10.82 25.71 -1.70
N LEU A 226 -11.69 26.69 -1.89
CA LEU A 226 -12.24 27.02 -3.18
C LEU A 226 -11.18 27.41 -4.23
N PRO A 227 -10.17 28.24 -3.93
CA PRO A 227 -9.08 28.48 -4.87
C PRO A 227 -8.31 27.23 -5.27
N VAL A 228 -8.05 26.35 -4.30
CA VAL A 228 -7.31 25.07 -4.52
C VAL A 228 -8.13 24.12 -5.38
N LEU A 229 -9.42 23.97 -5.12
CA LEU A 229 -10.33 23.16 -5.94
C LEU A 229 -10.43 23.68 -7.37
N LYS A 230 -10.50 25.02 -7.56
CA LYS A 230 -10.50 25.64 -8.89
C LYS A 230 -9.21 25.35 -9.64
N TRP A 231 -8.08 25.54 -8.99
CA TRP A 231 -6.77 25.24 -9.58
C TRP A 231 -6.63 23.78 -10.04
N GLY A 232 -7.02 22.83 -9.19
CA GLY A 232 -7.02 21.41 -9.56
C GLY A 232 -7.98 21.12 -10.72
N LYS A 233 -9.14 21.78 -10.75
CA LYS A 233 -10.13 21.65 -11.83
C LYS A 233 -9.65 22.24 -13.15
N GLU A 234 -8.95 23.37 -13.12
CA GLU A 234 -8.38 24.04 -14.30
C GLU A 234 -7.33 23.18 -14.99
N GLN A 235 -6.64 22.31 -14.24
CA GLN A 235 -5.72 21.31 -14.79
C GLN A 235 -6.44 20.11 -15.45
N GLY A 236 -7.77 20.05 -15.41
CA GLY A 236 -8.57 18.90 -15.83
C GLY A 236 -8.61 17.79 -14.80
N GLY A 237 -8.25 18.08 -13.56
CA GLY A 237 -8.27 17.15 -12.44
C GLY A 237 -9.69 16.76 -12.00
N VAL A 238 -9.76 15.65 -11.28
CA VAL A 238 -10.92 15.26 -10.47
C VAL A 238 -10.67 15.76 -9.06
N VAL A 239 -11.55 16.60 -8.55
CA VAL A 239 -11.34 17.29 -7.27
C VAL A 239 -12.57 17.18 -6.38
N GLY A 240 -12.35 17.04 -5.07
CA GLY A 240 -13.42 16.94 -4.09
C GLY A 240 -12.89 16.80 -2.67
N PHE A 241 -13.79 16.61 -1.74
CA PHE A 241 -13.43 16.31 -0.35
C PHE A 241 -13.02 14.84 -0.22
N SER A 242 -11.94 14.59 0.53
CA SER A 242 -11.40 13.24 0.76
C SER A 242 -12.33 12.39 1.64
N HIS A 243 -12.97 13.01 2.63
CA HIS A 243 -13.78 12.33 3.63
C HIS A 243 -15.13 13.03 3.80
N SER A 244 -16.20 12.25 3.93
CA SER A 244 -17.50 12.76 4.34
C SER A 244 -17.51 12.97 5.87
N GLY A 245 -17.80 14.18 6.34
CA GLY A 245 -17.96 14.51 7.75
C GLY A 245 -16.70 14.94 8.51
N TRP A 246 -15.51 14.64 8.04
CA TRP A 246 -14.29 15.15 8.67
C TRP A 246 -14.08 16.62 8.29
N GLY A 247 -14.08 17.50 9.28
CA GLY A 247 -13.97 18.95 9.05
C GLY A 247 -15.23 19.62 8.48
N LEU A 248 -16.29 18.84 8.22
CA LEU A 248 -17.57 19.34 7.69
C LEU A 248 -18.72 19.22 8.72
N THR A 249 -18.41 18.94 9.96
CA THR A 249 -19.41 18.96 11.04
C THR A 249 -19.86 20.39 11.29
N VAL A 250 -21.12 20.66 10.96
CA VAL A 250 -21.82 21.87 11.41
C VAL A 250 -22.46 21.51 12.76
N GLU A 251 -22.17 22.28 13.81
CA GLU A 251 -22.88 22.11 15.08
C GLU A 251 -24.37 22.35 14.81
N ASP A 252 -25.20 21.43 15.24
CA ASP A 252 -26.64 21.62 15.22
C ASP A 252 -27.01 22.81 16.15
N ASP A 253 -27.66 23.81 15.62
CA ASP A 253 -28.18 24.98 16.36
C ASP A 253 -29.31 24.58 17.35
#